data_cb74c262c747e21ae8e0f217402ad534
#
_entry.id   cb74c262c747e21ae8e0f217402ad534
#
_cell.length_a   1.000
_cell.length_b   1.000
_cell.length_c   1.000
_cell.angle_alpha   90.00
_cell.angle_beta   90.00
_cell.angle_gamma   90.00
#
_symmetry.space_group_name_H-M   'P 1'
#
loop_
_entity.id
_entity.type
_entity.pdbx_description
1 polymer ?
#
loop_
_entity_poly.entity_id
_entity_poly.type
_entity_poly.pdbx_seq_one_letter_code
_entity_poly.pdbx_strand_id
1 'polypeptide(L)'
;WAREAAKFVPEFKVAAPHDGTERGAIWKSLPEYDLVILSYAAARLSGDKLKHYSFSFVVLDEAQHIKNPGSSNARHCKSLDAAHRIVLTGTPLENSPEDLWSIFDFLQPGMLGNLTAFRRYYADIRNDSALQHDLAARIAPFVKRRTKAMVTPDLPPKHERTIYCEMEPEQRRLYDAVLEEGRRALRSFRQ
;
A
#
# COMPACT_ATOMS: atom_id res chain seq x y z
N TRP A 1 2.31 -9.33 13.00
CA TRP A 1 2.63 -8.23 13.91
C TRP A 1 2.44 -8.59 15.37
N ALA A 2 1.31 -9.17 15.80
CA ALA A 2 1.09 -9.51 17.22
C ALA A 2 2.16 -10.47 17.77
N ARG A 3 2.54 -11.50 16.99
CA ARG A 3 3.62 -12.44 17.38
C ARG A 3 4.98 -11.75 17.46
N GLU A 4 5.28 -10.84 16.55
CA GLU A 4 6.51 -10.07 16.56
C GLU A 4 6.54 -9.08 17.74
N ALA A 5 5.42 -8.42 18.03
CA ALA A 5 5.31 -7.56 19.20
C ALA A 5 5.58 -8.35 20.49
N ALA A 6 4.96 -9.52 20.67
CA ALA A 6 5.20 -10.38 21.85
C ALA A 6 6.66 -10.83 21.97
N LYS A 7 7.40 -10.92 20.87
CA LYS A 7 8.82 -11.31 20.85
C LYS A 7 9.77 -10.16 21.20
N PHE A 8 9.50 -8.96 20.64
CA PHE A 8 10.45 -7.85 20.73
C PHE A 8 10.09 -6.79 21.78
N VAL A 9 8.81 -6.70 22.15
CA VAL A 9 8.28 -5.76 23.15
C VAL A 9 7.22 -6.46 24.01
N PRO A 10 7.62 -7.51 24.76
CA PRO A 10 6.70 -8.34 25.54
C PRO A 10 5.93 -7.56 26.62
N GLU A 11 6.44 -6.41 27.03
CA GLU A 11 5.81 -5.49 27.97
C GLU A 11 4.62 -4.72 27.40
N PHE A 12 4.47 -4.67 26.05
CA PHE A 12 3.37 -3.94 25.42
C PHE A 12 2.04 -4.67 25.57
N LYS A 13 1.02 -3.94 25.98
CA LYS A 13 -0.37 -4.41 25.94
C LYS A 13 -0.90 -4.28 24.51
N VAL A 14 -0.99 -5.42 23.81
CA VAL A 14 -1.35 -5.47 22.39
C VAL A 14 -2.79 -5.86 22.18
N ALA A 15 -3.52 -5.09 21.39
CA ALA A 15 -4.85 -5.45 20.88
C ALA A 15 -4.79 -5.79 19.39
N ALA A 16 -5.31 -6.94 19.01
CA ALA A 16 -5.39 -7.41 17.62
C ALA A 16 -6.77 -8.07 17.35
N PRO A 17 -7.86 -7.29 17.31
CA PRO A 17 -9.21 -7.85 17.20
C PRO A 17 -9.45 -8.51 15.84
N HIS A 18 -9.99 -9.71 15.87
CA HIS A 18 -10.29 -10.49 14.68
C HIS A 18 -11.69 -10.23 14.11
N ASP A 19 -12.67 -9.92 14.98
CA ASP A 19 -14.06 -9.70 14.58
C ASP A 19 -14.66 -8.36 15.06
N GLY A 20 -15.94 -8.16 14.74
CA GLY A 20 -16.67 -6.94 15.10
C GLY A 20 -16.96 -6.79 16.59
N THR A 21 -17.18 -7.89 17.29
CA THR A 21 -17.51 -7.94 18.71
C THR A 21 -16.28 -7.59 19.54
N GLU A 22 -15.15 -8.21 19.26
CA GLU A 22 -13.85 -7.88 19.88
C GLU A 22 -13.49 -6.41 19.65
N ARG A 23 -13.64 -5.91 18.41
CA ARG A 23 -13.44 -4.49 18.13
C ARG A 23 -14.33 -3.60 19.00
N GLY A 24 -15.61 -3.96 19.15
CA GLY A 24 -16.56 -3.21 19.97
C GLY A 24 -16.11 -3.06 21.43
N ALA A 25 -15.52 -4.10 21.99
CA ALA A 25 -14.97 -4.08 23.35
C ALA A 25 -13.71 -3.20 23.46
N ILE A 26 -12.78 -3.32 22.53
CA ILE A 26 -11.51 -2.59 22.53
C ILE A 26 -11.70 -1.07 22.48
N TRP A 27 -12.69 -0.56 21.73
CA TRP A 27 -12.93 0.89 21.65
C TRP A 27 -13.23 1.56 23.00
N LYS A 28 -13.75 0.82 23.97
CA LYS A 28 -14.02 1.37 25.32
C LYS A 28 -12.76 1.51 26.16
N SER A 29 -11.75 0.73 25.88
CA SER A 29 -10.49 0.66 26.61
C SER A 29 -9.27 0.94 25.73
N LEU A 30 -9.45 1.60 24.57
CA LEU A 30 -8.37 1.86 23.61
C LEU A 30 -7.14 2.53 24.26
N PRO A 31 -7.28 3.53 25.15
CA PRO A 31 -6.14 4.16 25.81
C PRO A 31 -5.33 3.25 26.73
N GLU A 32 -5.85 2.07 27.07
CA GLU A 32 -5.13 1.10 27.88
C GLU A 32 -4.15 0.21 27.10
N TYR A 33 -4.16 0.31 25.78
CA TYR A 33 -3.30 -0.48 24.89
C TYR A 33 -2.15 0.36 24.37
N ASP A 34 -0.95 -0.24 24.37
CA ASP A 34 0.25 0.36 23.80
C ASP A 34 0.32 0.18 22.27
N LEU A 35 -0.26 -0.92 21.77
CA LEU A 35 -0.28 -1.25 20.35
C LEU A 35 -1.64 -1.81 19.93
N VAL A 36 -2.23 -1.21 18.90
CA VAL A 36 -3.47 -1.70 18.28
C VAL A 36 -3.22 -2.08 16.84
N ILE A 37 -3.50 -3.32 16.48
CA ILE A 37 -3.26 -3.88 15.15
C ILE A 37 -4.60 -4.11 14.46
N LEU A 38 -4.80 -3.46 13.32
CA LEU A 38 -6.04 -3.53 12.56
C LEU A 38 -5.77 -3.84 11.09
N SER A 39 -6.65 -4.58 10.45
CA SER A 39 -6.67 -4.62 8.99
C SER A 39 -7.19 -3.29 8.43
N TYR A 40 -6.87 -2.96 7.17
CA TYR A 40 -7.41 -1.76 6.51
C TYR A 40 -8.94 -1.73 6.50
N ALA A 41 -9.58 -2.89 6.31
CA ALA A 41 -11.03 -3.00 6.38
C ALA A 41 -11.57 -2.71 7.79
N ALA A 42 -10.93 -3.26 8.82
CA ALA A 42 -11.30 -3.03 10.22
C ALA A 42 -11.11 -1.55 10.61
N ALA A 43 -9.99 -0.94 10.24
CA ALA A 43 -9.73 0.48 10.47
C ALA A 43 -10.79 1.35 9.80
N ARG A 44 -11.14 1.08 8.54
CA ARG A 44 -12.17 1.80 7.79
C ARG A 44 -13.56 1.69 8.44
N LEU A 45 -13.95 0.48 8.88
CA LEU A 45 -15.24 0.27 9.56
C LEU A 45 -15.31 0.92 10.95
N SER A 46 -14.18 1.21 11.55
CA SER A 46 -14.07 1.81 12.87
C SER A 46 -13.75 3.32 12.84
N GLY A 47 -13.75 3.92 11.67
CA GLY A 47 -13.19 5.22 11.41
C GLY A 47 -13.69 6.36 12.25
N ASP A 48 -14.99 6.44 12.44
CA ASP A 48 -15.55 7.51 13.26
C ASP A 48 -15.10 7.42 14.72
N LYS A 49 -14.84 6.21 15.20
CA LYS A 49 -14.31 6.00 16.55
C LYS A 49 -12.83 6.35 16.64
N LEU A 50 -12.04 5.95 15.65
CA LEU A 50 -10.59 6.21 15.62
C LEU A 50 -10.25 7.70 15.53
N LYS A 51 -11.10 8.51 14.90
CA LYS A 51 -10.92 9.97 14.79
C LYS A 51 -10.94 10.72 16.13
N HIS A 52 -11.48 10.11 17.17
CA HIS A 52 -11.53 10.71 18.51
C HIS A 52 -10.26 10.50 19.32
N TYR A 53 -9.29 9.77 18.76
CA TYR A 53 -8.03 9.47 19.43
C TYR A 53 -6.86 10.10 18.70
N SER A 54 -5.90 10.63 19.46
CA SER A 54 -4.61 11.08 18.96
C SER A 54 -3.57 9.98 19.21
N PHE A 55 -2.91 9.53 18.18
CA PHE A 55 -1.93 8.45 18.24
C PHE A 55 -0.51 9.03 18.26
N SER A 56 0.38 8.44 19.04
CA SER A 56 1.81 8.77 18.95
C SER A 56 2.36 8.35 17.57
N PHE A 57 1.98 7.16 17.12
CA PHE A 57 2.38 6.63 15.81
C PHE A 57 1.19 6.00 15.09
N VAL A 58 1.10 6.23 13.78
CA VAL A 58 0.30 5.41 12.86
C VAL A 58 1.25 4.78 11.83
N VAL A 59 1.28 3.45 11.81
CA VAL A 59 2.11 2.67 10.89
C VAL A 59 1.21 1.96 9.89
N LEU A 60 1.45 2.17 8.61
CA LEU A 60 0.77 1.45 7.53
C LEU A 60 1.70 0.41 6.95
N ASP A 61 1.37 -0.87 7.13
CA ASP A 61 2.04 -1.98 6.45
C ASP A 61 1.34 -2.25 5.11
N GLU A 62 2.09 -2.69 4.10
CA GLU A 62 1.61 -2.89 2.75
C GLU A 62 0.84 -1.66 2.21
N ALA A 63 1.49 -0.50 2.27
CA ALA A 63 0.85 0.79 1.99
C ALA A 63 0.33 0.98 0.56
N GLN A 64 0.54 0.02 -0.35
CA GLN A 64 -0.15 0.02 -1.64
C GLN A 64 -1.68 0.02 -1.51
N HIS A 65 -2.22 -0.35 -0.35
CA HIS A 65 -3.65 -0.23 -0.06
C HIS A 65 -4.18 1.21 -0.04
N ILE A 66 -3.30 2.20 0.09
CA ILE A 66 -3.66 3.63 0.06
C ILE A 66 -3.12 4.38 -1.18
N LYS A 67 -2.55 3.69 -2.16
CA LYS A 67 -1.96 4.29 -3.37
C LYS A 67 -2.96 5.10 -4.20
N ASN A 68 -4.20 4.67 -4.25
CA ASN A 68 -5.26 5.46 -4.89
C ASN A 68 -5.80 6.51 -3.91
N PRO A 69 -5.54 7.83 -4.17
CA PRO A 69 -5.95 8.92 -3.27
C PRO A 69 -7.46 9.02 -3.07
N GLY A 70 -8.25 8.56 -4.05
CA GLY A 70 -9.71 8.56 -3.99
C GLY A 70 -10.31 7.34 -3.26
N SER A 71 -9.51 6.35 -2.88
CA SER A 71 -10.01 5.16 -2.21
C SER A 71 -10.50 5.45 -0.79
N SER A 72 -11.46 4.63 -0.32
CA SER A 72 -11.94 4.74 1.06
C SER A 72 -10.83 4.48 2.08
N ASN A 73 -9.92 3.56 1.79
CA ASN A 73 -8.79 3.28 2.67
C ASN A 73 -7.86 4.50 2.80
N ALA A 74 -7.50 5.13 1.66
CA ALA A 74 -6.64 6.32 1.68
C ALA A 74 -7.27 7.47 2.47
N ARG A 75 -8.53 7.81 2.19
CA ARG A 75 -9.24 8.87 2.91
C ARG A 75 -9.29 8.61 4.41
N HIS A 76 -9.53 7.34 4.76
CA HIS A 76 -9.66 6.96 6.16
C HIS A 76 -8.32 7.04 6.90
N CYS A 77 -7.27 6.41 6.36
CA CYS A 77 -5.94 6.47 6.97
C CYS A 77 -5.43 7.93 7.10
N LYS A 78 -5.67 8.77 6.10
CA LYS A 78 -5.28 10.19 6.13
C LYS A 78 -6.05 11.01 7.17
N SER A 79 -7.25 10.58 7.56
CA SER A 79 -8.06 11.27 8.57
C SER A 79 -7.68 10.93 10.01
N LEU A 80 -6.78 9.98 10.24
CA LEU A 80 -6.31 9.64 11.57
C LEU A 80 -5.39 10.73 12.12
N ASP A 81 -5.61 11.13 13.36
CA ASP A 81 -4.72 12.05 14.06
C ASP A 81 -3.52 11.29 14.62
N ALA A 82 -2.29 11.71 14.24
CA ALA A 82 -1.06 11.07 14.65
C ALA A 82 0.11 12.05 14.67
N ALA A 83 0.92 11.98 15.74
CA ALA A 83 2.14 12.77 15.87
C ALA A 83 3.20 12.32 14.84
N HIS A 84 3.31 11.01 14.62
CA HIS A 84 4.25 10.42 13.67
C HIS A 84 3.57 9.41 12.75
N ARG A 85 4.01 9.36 11.50
CA ARG A 85 3.47 8.46 10.50
C ARG A 85 4.59 7.69 9.82
N ILE A 86 4.40 6.38 9.67
CA ILE A 86 5.36 5.48 9.03
C ILE A 86 4.61 4.63 8.00
N VAL A 87 5.28 4.37 6.90
CA VAL A 87 4.81 3.49 5.84
C VAL A 87 5.82 2.39 5.57
N LEU A 88 5.34 1.16 5.53
CA LEU A 88 6.10 0.00 5.11
C LEU A 88 5.47 -0.53 3.81
N THR A 89 6.29 -0.76 2.80
CA THR A 89 5.83 -1.32 1.52
C THR A 89 6.98 -2.00 0.78
N GLY A 90 6.69 -3.13 0.17
CA GLY A 90 7.62 -3.81 -0.74
C GLY A 90 7.65 -3.18 -2.14
N THR A 91 6.63 -2.41 -2.51
CA THR A 91 6.39 -1.91 -3.86
C THR A 91 5.97 -0.43 -3.86
N PRO A 92 6.89 0.50 -3.52
CA PRO A 92 6.51 1.90 -3.31
C PRO A 92 6.10 2.65 -4.59
N LEU A 93 6.54 2.21 -5.76
CA LEU A 93 6.46 2.96 -7.02
C LEU A 93 6.21 2.01 -8.21
N GLU A 94 4.99 1.48 -8.34
CA GLU A 94 4.75 0.54 -9.45
C GLU A 94 4.09 1.17 -10.67
N ASN A 95 3.12 2.06 -10.52
CA ASN A 95 2.26 2.40 -11.64
C ASN A 95 2.20 3.89 -12.00
N SER A 96 2.15 4.79 -11.05
CA SER A 96 2.02 6.22 -11.34
C SER A 96 2.65 7.12 -10.27
N PRO A 97 3.05 8.35 -10.64
CA PRO A 97 3.49 9.36 -9.68
C PRO A 97 2.41 9.68 -8.63
N GLU A 98 1.14 9.51 -8.98
CA GLU A 98 0.02 9.76 -8.08
C GLU A 98 -0.06 8.73 -6.94
N ASP A 99 0.36 7.50 -7.18
CA ASP A 99 0.48 6.47 -6.15
C ASP A 99 1.45 6.93 -5.06
N LEU A 100 2.60 7.50 -5.48
CA LEU A 100 3.58 8.10 -4.59
C LEU A 100 3.00 9.31 -3.85
N TRP A 101 2.34 10.21 -4.59
CA TRP A 101 1.69 11.37 -3.98
C TRP A 101 0.74 10.95 -2.85
N SER A 102 -0.07 9.92 -3.08
CA SER A 102 -1.03 9.47 -2.06
C SER A 102 -0.37 8.95 -0.79
N ILE A 103 0.75 8.24 -0.93
CA ILE A 103 1.54 7.76 0.20
C ILE A 103 2.17 8.94 0.96
N PHE A 104 2.74 9.91 0.24
CA PHE A 104 3.35 11.10 0.85
C PHE A 104 2.34 12.05 1.46
N ASP A 105 1.15 12.15 0.90
CA ASP A 105 0.04 12.92 1.49
C ASP A 105 -0.45 12.32 2.83
N PHE A 106 -0.26 10.99 3.03
CA PHE A 106 -0.42 10.37 4.33
C PHE A 106 0.79 10.67 5.24
N LEU A 107 2.02 10.48 4.77
CA LEU A 107 3.24 10.63 5.58
C LEU A 107 3.45 12.07 6.03
N GLN A 108 3.37 13.02 5.11
CA GLN A 108 3.66 14.44 5.27
C GLN A 108 2.60 15.24 4.50
N PRO A 109 1.43 15.49 5.10
CA PRO A 109 0.35 16.22 4.43
C PRO A 109 0.83 17.57 3.90
N GLY A 110 0.58 17.82 2.63
CA GLY A 110 0.92 19.08 1.95
C GLY A 110 2.35 19.19 1.41
N MET A 111 3.27 18.29 1.75
CA MET A 111 4.68 18.33 1.30
C MET A 111 4.83 18.35 -0.24
N LEU A 112 4.02 17.56 -0.94
CA LEU A 112 4.00 17.51 -2.41
C LEU A 112 2.90 18.41 -3.03
N GLY A 113 2.30 19.30 -2.23
CA GLY A 113 1.21 20.15 -2.66
C GLY A 113 -0.12 19.40 -2.84
N ASN A 114 -1.13 20.07 -3.37
CA ASN A 114 -2.39 19.41 -3.68
C ASN A 114 -2.28 18.53 -4.94
N LEU A 115 -3.13 17.51 -5.03
CA LEU A 115 -3.10 16.53 -6.12
C LEU A 115 -3.20 17.14 -7.51
N THR A 116 -4.03 18.18 -7.68
CA THR A 116 -4.23 18.83 -8.98
C THR A 116 -2.96 19.57 -9.43
N ALA A 117 -2.31 20.28 -8.52
CA ALA A 117 -1.04 20.96 -8.81
C ALA A 117 0.08 19.94 -9.08
N PHE A 118 0.14 18.86 -8.29
CA PHE A 118 1.10 17.77 -8.47
C PHE A 118 0.93 17.10 -9.85
N ARG A 119 -0.28 16.75 -10.23
CA ARG A 119 -0.59 16.18 -11.56
C ARG A 119 -0.13 17.09 -12.69
N ARG A 120 -0.42 18.39 -12.58
CA ARG A 120 -0.03 19.35 -13.61
C ARG A 120 1.47 19.52 -13.71
N TYR A 121 2.17 19.59 -12.58
CA TYR A 121 3.62 19.80 -12.54
C TYR A 121 4.38 18.57 -13.05
N TYR A 122 3.97 17.38 -12.65
CA TYR A 122 4.62 16.11 -12.99
C TYR A 122 3.94 15.37 -14.15
N ALA A 123 3.16 16.07 -15.00
CA ALA A 123 2.42 15.45 -16.11
C ALA A 123 3.31 14.64 -17.06
N ASP A 124 4.50 15.15 -17.38
CA ASP A 124 5.45 14.52 -18.31
C ASP A 124 6.65 13.86 -17.62
N ILE A 125 6.54 13.53 -16.35
CA ILE A 125 7.65 12.95 -15.57
C ILE A 125 8.25 11.68 -16.19
N ARG A 126 7.49 10.93 -16.98
CA ARG A 126 7.99 9.71 -17.62
C ARG A 126 9.06 9.99 -18.67
N ASN A 127 8.99 11.14 -19.33
CA ASN A 127 9.85 11.55 -20.42
C ASN A 127 10.85 12.64 -20.00
N ASP A 128 10.68 13.25 -18.84
CA ASP A 128 11.50 14.36 -18.36
C ASP A 128 12.37 13.94 -17.15
N SER A 129 13.65 13.79 -17.41
CA SER A 129 14.63 13.41 -16.37
C SER A 129 14.83 14.48 -15.30
N ALA A 130 14.60 15.76 -15.59
CA ALA A 130 14.70 16.83 -14.62
C ALA A 130 13.55 16.75 -13.61
N LEU A 131 12.33 16.46 -14.05
CA LEU A 131 11.18 16.22 -13.18
C LEU A 131 11.35 14.96 -12.32
N GLN A 132 11.94 13.90 -12.89
CA GLN A 132 12.29 12.69 -12.14
C GLN A 132 13.28 13.00 -11.03
N HIS A 133 14.33 13.76 -11.35
CA HIS A 133 15.35 14.15 -10.38
C HIS A 133 14.78 15.06 -9.29
N ASP A 134 13.96 16.05 -9.65
CA ASP A 134 13.30 16.95 -8.68
C ASP A 134 12.45 16.15 -7.68
N LEU A 135 11.58 15.26 -8.17
CA LEU A 135 10.74 14.45 -7.29
C LEU A 135 11.60 13.54 -6.40
N ALA A 136 12.59 12.86 -6.98
CA ALA A 136 13.48 11.98 -6.23
C ALA A 136 14.23 12.74 -5.13
N ALA A 137 14.74 13.93 -5.40
CA ALA A 137 15.43 14.77 -4.42
C ALA A 137 14.51 15.17 -3.26
N ARG A 138 13.26 15.55 -3.56
CA ARG A 138 12.27 15.93 -2.54
C ARG A 138 11.94 14.79 -1.58
N ILE A 139 11.81 13.57 -2.10
CA ILE A 139 11.39 12.42 -1.28
C ILE A 139 12.55 11.67 -0.62
N ALA A 140 13.78 11.81 -1.13
CA ALA A 140 14.95 11.07 -0.66
C ALA A 140 15.16 11.09 0.87
N PRO A 141 14.98 12.23 1.59
CA PRO A 141 15.16 12.25 3.04
C PRO A 141 14.18 11.35 3.83
N PHE A 142 13.05 11.00 3.22
CA PHE A 142 11.95 10.26 3.86
C PHE A 142 11.90 8.79 3.44
N VAL A 143 12.74 8.38 2.48
CA VAL A 143 12.70 7.03 1.91
C VAL A 143 13.94 6.23 2.26
N LYS A 144 13.74 5.07 2.88
CA LYS A 144 14.80 4.08 3.11
C LYS A 144 14.48 2.79 2.37
N ARG A 145 15.22 2.52 1.31
CA ARG A 145 15.11 1.28 0.54
C ARG A 145 16.22 0.30 0.93
N ARG A 146 15.83 -0.94 1.26
CA ARG A 146 16.75 -2.04 1.50
C ARG A 146 16.40 -3.18 0.55
N THR A 147 17.38 -3.64 -0.21
CA THR A 147 17.21 -4.83 -1.07
C THR A 147 17.62 -6.09 -0.31
N LYS A 148 17.08 -7.24 -0.70
CA LYS A 148 17.47 -8.54 -0.10
C LYS A 148 18.98 -8.75 -0.17
N ALA A 149 19.62 -8.43 -1.28
CA ALA A 149 21.07 -8.56 -1.45
C ALA A 149 21.87 -7.72 -0.46
N MET A 150 21.34 -6.57 -0.01
CA MET A 150 22.03 -5.72 0.98
C MET A 150 21.91 -6.22 2.42
N VAL A 151 20.83 -6.91 2.76
CA VAL A 151 20.51 -7.27 4.15
C VAL A 151 20.71 -8.76 4.45
N THR A 152 20.79 -9.59 3.43
CA THR A 152 20.97 -11.04 3.55
C THR A 152 21.97 -11.54 2.50
N PRO A 153 23.27 -11.22 2.70
CA PRO A 153 24.33 -11.63 1.76
C PRO A 153 24.47 -13.16 1.65
N ASP A 154 24.03 -13.89 2.69
CA ASP A 154 24.11 -15.36 2.75
C ASP A 154 22.98 -16.08 1.99
N LEU A 155 22.03 -15.34 1.41
CA LEU A 155 21.01 -15.97 0.58
C LEU A 155 21.60 -16.48 -0.72
N PRO A 156 21.31 -17.73 -1.13
CA PRO A 156 21.75 -18.26 -2.41
C PRO A 156 21.14 -17.44 -3.56
N PRO A 157 21.79 -17.46 -4.74
CA PRO A 157 21.28 -16.77 -5.91
C PRO A 157 19.89 -17.27 -6.28
N LYS A 158 19.03 -16.36 -6.76
CA LYS A 158 17.69 -16.70 -7.22
C LYS A 158 17.78 -17.58 -8.46
N HIS A 159 17.23 -18.79 -8.39
CA HIS A 159 17.07 -19.65 -9.56
C HIS A 159 15.65 -19.53 -10.09
N GLU A 160 15.51 -19.04 -11.31
CA GLU A 160 14.23 -18.99 -12.02
C GLU A 160 14.17 -20.14 -13.03
N ARG A 161 13.09 -20.91 -12.98
CA ARG A 161 12.83 -21.97 -13.96
C ARG A 161 11.45 -21.76 -14.56
N THR A 162 11.38 -21.68 -15.86
CA THR A 162 10.11 -21.66 -16.59
C THR A 162 9.69 -23.09 -16.89
N ILE A 163 8.51 -23.47 -16.46
CA ILE A 163 7.90 -24.76 -16.76
C ILE A 163 6.74 -24.49 -17.71
N TYR A 164 6.79 -25.13 -18.87
CA TYR A 164 5.70 -25.09 -19.85
C TYR A 164 4.77 -26.25 -19.59
N CYS A 165 3.48 -25.96 -19.44
CA CYS A 165 2.43 -26.96 -19.34
C CYS A 165 1.60 -26.92 -20.60
N GLU A 166 1.43 -28.06 -21.26
CA GLU A 166 0.53 -28.17 -22.39
C GLU A 166 -0.92 -28.24 -21.91
N MET A 167 -1.79 -27.56 -22.64
CA MET A 167 -3.23 -27.63 -22.35
C MET A 167 -3.80 -28.94 -22.84
N GLU A 168 -4.68 -29.54 -22.05
CA GLU A 168 -5.51 -30.65 -22.50
C GLU A 168 -6.34 -30.26 -23.74
N PRO A 169 -6.65 -31.21 -24.64
CA PRO A 169 -7.30 -30.88 -25.92
C PRO A 169 -8.61 -30.09 -25.79
N GLU A 170 -9.42 -30.34 -24.76
CA GLU A 170 -10.65 -29.61 -24.50
C GLU A 170 -10.37 -28.17 -24.00
N GLN A 171 -9.40 -28.01 -23.13
CA GLN A 171 -8.96 -26.68 -22.66
C GLN A 171 -8.41 -25.86 -23.82
N ARG A 172 -7.64 -26.47 -24.71
CA ARG A 172 -7.10 -25.82 -25.90
C ARG A 172 -8.18 -25.33 -26.84
N ARG A 173 -9.20 -26.15 -27.08
CA ARG A 173 -10.35 -25.77 -27.93
C ARG A 173 -11.11 -24.59 -27.35
N LEU A 174 -11.37 -24.60 -26.02
CA LEU A 174 -12.05 -23.51 -25.34
C LEU A 174 -11.20 -22.22 -25.39
N TYR A 175 -9.92 -22.33 -25.12
CA TYR A 175 -8.99 -21.20 -25.20
C TYR A 175 -8.97 -20.56 -26.58
N ASP A 176 -8.85 -21.38 -27.63
CA ASP A 176 -8.80 -20.91 -29.01
C ASP A 176 -10.12 -20.25 -29.43
N ALA A 177 -11.27 -20.77 -28.98
CA ALA A 177 -12.60 -20.19 -29.23
C ALA A 177 -12.73 -18.79 -28.58
N VAL A 178 -12.35 -18.64 -27.30
CA VAL A 178 -12.38 -17.36 -26.59
C VAL A 178 -11.41 -16.37 -27.22
N LEU A 179 -10.23 -16.82 -27.61
CA LEU A 179 -9.22 -15.98 -28.27
C LEU A 179 -9.71 -15.43 -29.62
N GLU A 180 -10.35 -16.29 -30.41
CA GLU A 180 -10.96 -15.91 -31.70
C GLU A 180 -12.08 -14.87 -31.53
N GLU A 181 -12.96 -15.09 -30.54
CA GLU A 181 -14.04 -14.16 -30.21
C GLU A 181 -13.48 -12.80 -29.79
N GLY A 182 -12.49 -12.78 -28.90
CA GLY A 182 -11.81 -11.56 -28.47
C GLY A 182 -11.14 -10.82 -29.65
N ARG A 183 -10.50 -11.55 -30.55
CA ARG A 183 -9.91 -10.96 -31.78
C ARG A 183 -10.95 -10.35 -32.71
N ARG A 184 -12.12 -10.99 -32.85
CA ARG A 184 -13.24 -10.45 -33.65
C ARG A 184 -13.79 -9.17 -33.03
N ALA A 185 -14.02 -9.18 -31.72
CA ALA A 185 -14.47 -7.99 -31.00
C ALA A 185 -13.50 -6.80 -31.16
N LEU A 186 -12.20 -7.03 -31.02
CA LEU A 186 -11.18 -6.00 -31.21
C LEU A 186 -11.14 -5.42 -32.64
N ARG A 187 -11.40 -6.23 -33.66
CA ARG A 187 -11.49 -5.78 -35.05
C ARG A 187 -12.71 -4.88 -35.30
N SER A 188 -13.83 -5.17 -34.64
CA SER A 188 -15.04 -4.35 -34.74
C SER A 188 -14.94 -2.98 -34.07
N PHE A 189 -14.03 -2.81 -33.09
CA PHE A 189 -13.74 -1.51 -32.47
C PHE A 189 -12.77 -0.62 -33.28
N ARG A 190 -12.17 -1.14 -34.35
CA ARG A 190 -11.22 -0.40 -35.19
C ARG A 190 -11.84 0.12 -36.53
N GLN A 191 -13.11 -0.12 -36.72
CA GLN A 191 -13.91 0.47 -37.79
C GLN A 191 -14.84 1.56 -37.22
#